data_3ec79f979958b0a632b2bf49cc00d0f9
#
_entry.id   3ec79f979958b0a632b2bf49cc00d0f9
#
_cell.length_a   1.000
_cell.length_b   1.000
_cell.length_c   1.000
_cell.angle_alpha   90.00
_cell.angle_beta   90.00
_cell.angle_gamma   90.00
#
_symmetry.space_group_name_H-M   'P 1'
#
loop_
_entity.id
_entity.type
_entity.pdbx_description
1 polymer ?
#
loop_
_entity_poly.entity_id
_entity_poly.type
_entity_poly.pdbx_seq_one_letter_code
_entity_poly.pdbx_strand_id
1 'polypeptide(L)'
;MKILLIILFLLVNSQNLFANPQICSWIMDEPFKEYQEEAKDQHAAFYVVVGDGDCEYGMTIGEKSEEKAKKSAFKDCEKWRKENNISGKCELFAVNDKIIWENVAFVTNDEGER
;
A
#
# COMPACT_ATOMS: atom_id res chain seq x y z
N MET A 1 9.80 27.65 -31.11
CA MET A 1 10.65 27.52 -29.98
C MET A 1 9.88 27.43 -28.71
N LYS A 2 9.15 28.45 -28.40
CA LYS A 2 8.42 28.45 -27.16
C LYS A 2 7.40 27.36 -27.08
N ILE A 3 6.79 27.07 -28.19
CA ILE A 3 5.79 26.04 -28.22
C ILE A 3 6.41 24.70 -27.87
N LEU A 4 7.62 24.51 -28.35
CA LEU A 4 8.31 23.26 -28.08
C LEU A 4 8.56 23.08 -26.61
N LEU A 5 8.96 24.16 -25.96
CA LEU A 5 9.21 24.08 -24.54
C LEU A 5 7.96 23.74 -23.77
N ILE A 6 6.88 24.33 -24.18
CA ILE A 6 5.62 24.06 -23.50
C ILE A 6 5.22 22.62 -23.63
N ILE A 7 5.43 22.06 -24.79
CA ILE A 7 5.09 20.67 -25.01
C ILE A 7 5.91 19.77 -24.11
N LEU A 8 7.18 20.05 -24.00
CA LEU A 8 8.01 19.25 -23.13
C LEU A 8 7.55 19.32 -21.70
N PHE A 9 7.19 20.50 -21.29
CA PHE A 9 6.72 20.68 -19.95
C PHE A 9 5.46 19.85 -19.67
N LEU A 10 4.57 19.84 -20.63
CA LEU A 10 3.35 19.07 -20.48
C LEU A 10 3.62 17.59 -20.40
N LEU A 11 4.57 17.12 -21.15
CA LEU A 11 4.90 15.71 -21.11
C LEU A 11 5.41 15.31 -19.76
N VAL A 12 6.23 16.14 -19.16
CA VAL A 12 6.73 15.85 -17.85
C VAL A 12 5.60 15.78 -16.85
N ASN A 13 4.69 16.72 -16.95
CA ASN A 13 3.55 16.70 -16.05
C ASN A 13 2.70 15.47 -16.24
N SER A 14 2.53 15.05 -17.46
CA SER A 14 1.74 13.87 -17.72
C SER A 14 2.32 12.65 -17.05
N GLN A 15 3.64 12.56 -17.07
CA GLN A 15 4.26 11.43 -16.44
C GLN A 15 3.99 11.42 -14.95
N ASN A 16 4.01 12.58 -14.35
CA ASN A 16 3.73 12.65 -12.93
C ASN A 16 2.33 12.20 -12.61
N LEU A 17 1.42 12.46 -13.51
CA LEU A 17 0.04 12.07 -13.25
C LEU A 17 -0.14 10.58 -13.22
N PHE A 18 0.77 9.85 -13.81
CA PHE A 18 0.65 8.41 -13.84
C PHE A 18 1.54 7.74 -12.84
N ALA A 19 1.95 8.47 -11.84
CA ALA A 19 2.74 7.88 -10.80
C ALA A 19 1.95 6.75 -10.14
N ASN A 20 2.67 5.85 -9.53
CA ASN A 20 2.05 4.74 -8.85
C ASN A 20 1.19 5.24 -7.71
N PRO A 21 0.17 4.47 -7.37
CA PRO A 21 -0.68 4.87 -6.26
C PRO A 21 0.12 4.93 -4.97
N GLN A 22 -0.30 5.79 -4.10
CA GLN A 22 0.35 5.98 -2.83
C GLN A 22 -0.50 5.38 -1.73
N ILE A 23 0.18 4.75 -0.81
CA ILE A 23 -0.52 4.21 0.33
C ILE A 23 -0.88 5.36 1.27
N CYS A 24 -2.02 5.28 1.88
CA CYS A 24 -2.46 6.34 2.79
C CYS A 24 -1.59 6.35 4.02
N SER A 25 -1.23 7.54 4.46
CA SER A 25 -0.30 7.65 5.56
C SER A 25 -0.84 7.07 6.86
N TRP A 26 -2.17 7.08 7.04
CA TRP A 26 -2.71 6.56 8.29
C TRP A 26 -2.40 5.08 8.47
N ILE A 27 -2.22 4.35 7.37
CA ILE A 27 -1.87 2.94 7.47
C ILE A 27 -0.46 2.79 8.01
N MET A 28 0.44 3.64 7.56
CA MET A 28 1.82 3.58 8.00
C MET A 28 2.01 4.10 9.42
N ASP A 29 1.17 5.03 9.81
CA ASP A 29 1.35 5.68 11.10
C ASP A 29 1.04 4.79 12.27
N GLU A 30 0.08 3.94 12.13
CA GLU A 30 -0.32 3.16 13.26
C GLU A 30 -0.46 1.68 12.97
N PRO A 31 -1.41 1.24 12.14
CA PRO A 31 -1.56 -0.20 11.98
C PRO A 31 -0.30 -0.88 11.48
N PHE A 32 0.43 -0.27 10.58
CA PHE A 32 1.62 -0.94 10.09
C PHE A 32 2.74 -0.94 11.11
N LYS A 33 2.84 0.10 11.89
CA LYS A 33 3.86 0.13 12.93
C LYS A 33 3.62 -0.98 13.95
N GLU A 34 2.39 -1.13 14.37
CA GLU A 34 2.08 -2.20 15.30
C GLU A 34 2.34 -3.55 14.68
N TYR A 35 1.98 -3.69 13.40
CA TYR A 35 2.24 -4.92 12.72
C TYR A 35 3.74 -5.24 12.71
N GLN A 36 4.56 -4.27 12.41
CA GLN A 36 6.00 -4.53 12.34
C GLN A 36 6.56 -5.01 13.65
N GLU A 37 6.08 -4.46 14.74
CA GLU A 37 6.57 -4.87 16.03
C GLU A 37 6.13 -6.28 16.38
N GLU A 38 4.89 -6.59 16.11
CA GLU A 38 4.38 -7.91 16.46
C GLU A 38 4.84 -8.98 15.50
N ALA A 39 5.19 -8.60 14.29
CA ALA A 39 5.56 -9.59 13.29
C ALA A 39 6.98 -10.10 13.41
N LYS A 40 7.75 -9.54 14.31
CA LYS A 40 9.12 -10.00 14.48
C LYS A 40 9.13 -11.46 14.86
N ASP A 41 9.94 -12.22 14.13
CA ASP A 41 10.12 -13.65 14.40
C ASP A 41 8.84 -14.45 14.29
N GLN A 42 7.91 -13.97 13.49
CA GLN A 42 6.67 -14.69 13.27
C GLN A 42 6.33 -14.71 11.79
N HIS A 43 5.54 -15.69 11.39
CA HIS A 43 5.03 -15.74 10.03
C HIS A 43 3.86 -14.78 9.95
N ALA A 44 4.04 -13.72 9.19
CA ALA A 44 3.06 -12.67 9.12
C ALA A 44 3.06 -12.07 7.72
N ALA A 45 1.98 -11.41 7.36
CA ALA A 45 1.89 -10.74 6.07
C ALA A 45 0.96 -9.56 6.19
N PHE A 46 1.20 -8.56 5.35
CA PHE A 46 0.44 -7.32 5.36
C PHE A 46 0.14 -6.95 3.92
N TYR A 47 -1.13 -6.84 3.59
CA TYR A 47 -1.59 -6.45 2.26
C TYR A 47 -2.22 -5.08 2.31
N VAL A 48 -2.11 -4.34 1.21
CA VAL A 48 -2.75 -3.03 1.12
C VAL A 48 -3.52 -2.94 -0.17
N VAL A 49 -4.53 -2.10 -0.18
CA VAL A 49 -5.23 -1.75 -1.40
C VAL A 49 -5.41 -0.25 -1.40
N VAL A 50 -5.14 0.35 -2.56
CA VAL A 50 -5.24 1.80 -2.71
C VAL A 50 -6.20 2.08 -3.84
N GLY A 51 -7.25 2.78 -3.54
CA GLY A 51 -8.21 3.19 -4.56
C GLY A 51 -8.20 4.69 -4.69
N ASP A 52 -9.27 5.23 -5.24
CA ASP A 52 -9.36 6.66 -5.45
C ASP A 52 -9.60 7.36 -4.14
N GLY A 53 -8.54 7.79 -3.51
CA GLY A 53 -8.69 8.53 -2.27
C GLY A 53 -8.89 7.69 -1.03
N ASP A 54 -8.96 6.39 -1.18
CA ASP A 54 -9.18 5.49 -0.06
C ASP A 54 -8.18 4.37 -0.04
N CYS A 55 -7.88 3.90 1.14
CA CYS A 55 -6.99 2.76 1.31
C CYS A 55 -7.57 1.83 2.34
N GLU A 56 -7.17 0.58 2.24
CA GLU A 56 -7.46 -0.39 3.28
C GLU A 56 -6.31 -1.37 3.37
N TYR A 57 -6.34 -2.19 4.38
CA TYR A 57 -5.28 -3.16 4.54
C TYR A 57 -5.85 -4.43 5.18
N GLY A 58 -5.05 -5.48 5.11
CA GLY A 58 -5.35 -6.71 5.79
C GLY A 58 -4.05 -7.31 6.26
N MET A 59 -4.08 -8.02 7.36
CA MET A 59 -2.87 -8.60 7.90
C MET A 59 -3.18 -9.83 8.72
N THR A 60 -2.13 -10.61 8.94
CA THR A 60 -2.22 -11.73 9.86
C THR A 60 -0.84 -11.92 10.47
N ILE A 61 -0.79 -12.37 11.71
CA ILE A 61 0.45 -12.54 12.44
C ILE A 61 0.36 -13.84 13.20
N GLY A 62 1.46 -14.59 13.21
CA GLY A 62 1.50 -15.79 14.01
C GLY A 62 0.96 -17.02 13.31
N GLU A 63 1.04 -17.06 12.01
CA GLU A 63 0.60 -18.22 11.26
C GLU A 63 1.66 -19.30 11.27
N LYS A 64 1.28 -20.50 10.83
CA LYS A 64 2.19 -21.61 10.84
C LYS A 64 3.21 -21.57 9.72
N SER A 65 2.94 -20.81 8.67
CA SER A 65 3.87 -20.69 7.56
C SER A 65 3.67 -19.36 6.87
N GLU A 66 4.65 -18.98 6.09
CA GLU A 66 4.56 -17.76 5.34
C GLU A 66 3.41 -17.82 4.33
N GLU A 67 3.21 -18.99 3.73
CA GLU A 67 2.14 -19.15 2.76
C GLU A 67 0.77 -18.93 3.40
N LYS A 68 0.59 -19.48 4.58
CA LYS A 68 -0.68 -19.30 5.27
C LYS A 68 -0.85 -17.84 5.69
N ALA A 69 0.21 -17.21 6.09
CA ALA A 69 0.13 -15.81 6.47
C ALA A 69 -0.31 -14.95 5.29
N LYS A 70 0.28 -15.20 4.12
CA LYS A 70 -0.10 -14.44 2.93
C LYS A 70 -1.56 -14.65 2.56
N LYS A 71 -2.00 -15.89 2.63
CA LYS A 71 -3.36 -16.21 2.27
C LYS A 71 -4.37 -15.55 3.20
N SER A 72 -4.11 -15.63 4.49
CA SER A 72 -5.01 -15.03 5.46
C SER A 72 -5.02 -13.52 5.36
N ALA A 73 -3.86 -12.92 5.19
CA ALA A 73 -3.79 -11.47 5.09
C ALA A 73 -4.49 -10.97 3.83
N PHE A 74 -4.37 -11.72 2.74
CA PHE A 74 -5.06 -11.34 1.51
C PHE A 74 -6.56 -11.37 1.71
N LYS A 75 -7.06 -12.40 2.34
CA LYS A 75 -8.49 -12.49 2.60
C LYS A 75 -8.98 -11.35 3.46
N ASP A 76 -8.19 -11.00 4.45
CA ASP A 76 -8.55 -9.91 5.33
C ASP A 76 -8.61 -8.60 4.56
N CYS A 77 -7.64 -8.37 3.71
CA CYS A 77 -7.63 -7.17 2.88
C CYS A 77 -8.83 -7.13 1.95
N GLU A 78 -9.13 -8.26 1.31
CA GLU A 78 -10.27 -8.32 0.39
C GLU A 78 -11.59 -8.06 1.11
N LYS A 79 -11.69 -8.51 2.32
CA LYS A 79 -12.90 -8.26 3.10
C LYS A 79 -13.12 -6.76 3.27
N TRP A 80 -12.11 -6.06 3.69
CA TRP A 80 -12.22 -4.63 3.90
C TRP A 80 -12.36 -3.86 2.61
N ARG A 81 -11.68 -4.33 1.57
CA ARG A 81 -11.80 -3.69 0.27
C ARG A 81 -13.25 -3.72 -0.22
N LYS A 82 -13.87 -4.89 -0.07
CA LYS A 82 -15.26 -5.04 -0.55
C LYS A 82 -16.23 -4.25 0.31
N GLU A 83 -16.03 -4.28 1.61
CA GLU A 83 -16.95 -3.58 2.49
C GLU A 83 -16.90 -2.09 2.28
N ASN A 84 -15.76 -1.57 1.89
CA ASN A 84 -15.61 -0.14 1.66
C ASN A 84 -15.66 0.25 0.19
N ASN A 85 -15.97 -0.72 -0.67
CA ASN A 85 -16.11 -0.43 -2.10
C ASN A 85 -14.89 0.23 -2.69
N ILE A 86 -13.71 -0.23 -2.34
CA ILE A 86 -12.49 0.34 -2.86
C ILE A 86 -12.14 -0.36 -4.15
N SER A 87 -11.98 0.41 -5.22
CA SER A 87 -11.52 -0.14 -6.48
C SER A 87 -10.04 -0.39 -6.37
N GLY A 88 -9.55 -1.33 -7.14
CA GLY A 88 -8.17 -1.71 -7.04
C GLY A 88 -8.08 -3.11 -6.50
N LYS A 89 -6.88 -3.56 -6.25
CA LYS A 89 -6.68 -4.91 -5.76
C LYS A 89 -5.70 -4.91 -4.61
N CYS A 90 -5.88 -5.87 -3.73
CA CYS A 90 -4.99 -6.01 -2.59
C CYS A 90 -3.64 -6.51 -3.06
N GLU A 91 -2.59 -5.85 -2.62
CA GLU A 91 -1.22 -6.17 -2.98
C GLU A 91 -0.40 -6.43 -1.75
N LEU A 92 0.52 -7.36 -1.86
CA LEU A 92 1.37 -7.71 -0.74
C LEU A 92 2.34 -6.58 -0.45
N PHE A 93 2.28 -6.08 0.77
CA PHE A 93 3.09 -4.94 1.16
C PHE A 93 4.28 -5.37 2.00
N ALA A 94 4.10 -6.30 2.92
CA ALA A 94 5.17 -6.72 3.78
C ALA A 94 5.01 -8.18 4.14
N VAL A 95 6.15 -8.85 4.34
CA VAL A 95 6.20 -10.22 4.80
C VAL A 95 7.03 -10.21 6.06
N ASN A 96 6.48 -10.81 7.11
CA ASN A 96 7.09 -10.73 8.43
C ASN A 96 7.26 -9.26 8.74
N ASP A 97 8.38 -8.81 9.23
CA ASP A 97 8.54 -7.41 9.55
C ASP A 97 9.21 -6.60 8.46
N LYS A 98 9.28 -7.14 7.24
CA LYS A 98 10.01 -6.48 6.16
C LYS A 98 9.10 -6.02 5.05
N ILE A 99 9.24 -4.77 4.65
CA ILE A 99 8.49 -4.23 3.54
C ILE A 99 9.08 -4.78 2.25
N ILE A 100 8.20 -5.36 1.41
CA ILE A 100 8.65 -5.88 0.13
C ILE A 100 7.95 -5.20 -1.04
N TRP A 101 7.10 -4.24 -0.76
CA TRP A 101 6.33 -3.55 -1.78
C TRP A 101 7.27 -2.74 -2.66
N GLU A 102 7.19 -2.95 -3.96
CA GLU A 102 8.12 -2.28 -4.86
C GLU A 102 7.85 -0.80 -4.97
N ASN A 103 6.68 -0.39 -4.60
CA ASN A 103 6.30 1.01 -4.70
C ASN A 103 6.44 1.75 -3.39
N VAL A 104 7.27 1.24 -2.51
CA VAL A 104 7.39 1.84 -1.19
C VAL A 104 7.79 3.30 -1.26
N ALA A 105 8.49 3.69 -2.32
CA ALA A 105 8.89 5.08 -2.46
C ALA A 105 7.70 6.02 -2.60
N PHE A 106 6.54 5.48 -2.87
CA PHE A 106 5.34 6.29 -3.05
C PHE A 106 4.44 6.26 -1.84
N VAL A 107 4.94 5.79 -0.74
CA VAL A 107 4.17 5.88 0.50
C VAL A 107 4.08 7.34 0.87
N THR A 108 2.87 7.81 1.08
CA THR A 108 2.69 9.20 1.39
C THR A 108 2.89 9.43 2.86
N ASN A 109 3.58 10.49 3.19
CA ASN A 109 3.68 10.90 4.55
C ASN A 109 3.11 12.25 4.72
N ASP A 110 2.31 12.66 3.83
CA ASP A 110 1.73 13.94 3.91
C ASP A 110 0.58 13.90 4.90
N GLU A 111 0.76 14.55 5.98
CA GLU A 111 -0.26 14.53 6.99
C GLU A 111 -1.51 15.23 6.55
N GLY A 112 -1.43 16.00 5.55
CA GLY A 112 -2.61 16.68 5.08
C GLY A 112 -3.67 15.76 4.58
N GLU A 113 -3.30 14.54 4.34
CA GLU A 113 -4.26 13.61 3.84
C GLU A 113 -5.13 13.02 4.87
N ARG A 114 -4.84 13.27 6.09
CA ARG A 114 -5.62 12.65 7.14
C ARG A 114 -6.75 13.49 7.64
#